data_a237bc7cc242f13ee107ca07784b4c42
#
_entry.id   a237bc7cc242f13ee107ca07784b4c42
#
_cell.length_a   1.000
_cell.length_b   1.000
_cell.length_c   1.000
_cell.angle_alpha   90.00
_cell.angle_beta   90.00
_cell.angle_gamma   90.00
#
_symmetry.space_group_name_H-M   'P 1'
#
loop_
_entity.id
_entity.type
_entity.pdbx_description
1 polymer ?
#
loop_
_entity_poly.entity_id
_entity_poly.type
_entity_poly.pdbx_seq_one_letter_code
_entity_poly.pdbx_strand_id
1 'polypeptide(L)'
;MTVQVVTDSSASLSEDVIAELGITVLDLHVVEKTAKDGSVERSTAGLSSLELAAVYGRLVERSQGDGVLVMHLPKELSSTWNSAQTAVGLFADDEIRIIDSPAIAMAMGAAVMTAAKLAQQGADLDECYDAAVGVLSRSATWVYLHRIDDLRRSGRLSVTTAMLSLSLIHI
;
A
#
# COMPACT_ATOMS: atom_id res chain seq x y z
N MET A 1 12.14 -17.29 13.95
CA MET A 1 11.96 -16.67 12.64
C MET A 1 10.63 -16.01 12.72
N THR A 2 10.27 -15.13 11.81
CA THR A 2 9.02 -14.35 11.98
C THR A 2 8.39 -14.08 10.62
N VAL A 3 7.09 -13.92 10.60
CA VAL A 3 6.35 -13.40 9.44
C VAL A 3 7.01 -12.10 8.96
N GLN A 4 7.31 -12.02 7.67
CA GLN A 4 7.86 -10.82 7.07
C GLN A 4 6.74 -9.89 6.64
N VAL A 5 6.83 -8.61 7.00
CA VAL A 5 5.79 -7.62 6.65
C VAL A 5 6.36 -6.64 5.64
N VAL A 6 5.67 -6.47 4.50
CA VAL A 6 6.07 -5.57 3.42
C VAL A 6 4.94 -4.61 3.06
N THR A 7 5.31 -3.36 2.84
CA THR A 7 4.41 -2.28 2.43
C THR A 7 5.09 -1.36 1.42
N ASP A 8 4.46 -0.27 1.05
CA ASP A 8 5.07 0.80 0.26
C ASP A 8 5.15 2.13 1.03
N SER A 9 5.85 3.10 0.45
CA SER A 9 6.09 4.40 1.10
C SER A 9 4.82 5.21 1.39
N SER A 10 3.66 4.84 0.82
CA SER A 10 2.39 5.47 1.14
C SER A 10 1.86 5.14 2.55
N ALA A 11 2.46 4.16 3.26
CA ALA A 11 2.17 3.87 4.66
C ALA A 11 2.62 4.97 5.64
N SER A 12 3.48 5.88 5.18
CA SER A 12 3.97 7.05 5.97
C SER A 12 4.61 6.68 7.30
N LEU A 13 5.35 5.57 7.34
CA LEU A 13 6.09 5.13 8.53
C LEU A 13 7.41 5.90 8.66
N SER A 14 7.82 6.18 9.90
CA SER A 14 9.15 6.74 10.16
C SER A 14 10.24 5.69 10.06
N GLU A 15 11.46 6.11 9.73
CA GLU A 15 12.62 5.22 9.63
C GLU A 15 12.88 4.43 10.92
N ASP A 16 12.68 5.08 12.07
CA ASP A 16 12.84 4.43 13.38
C ASP A 16 11.87 3.26 13.57
N VAL A 17 10.58 3.46 13.20
CA VAL A 17 9.55 2.41 13.28
C VAL A 17 9.83 1.29 12.29
N ILE A 18 10.26 1.63 11.07
CA ILE A 18 10.63 0.65 10.04
C ILE A 18 11.77 -0.25 10.55
N ALA A 19 12.80 0.36 11.11
CA ALA A 19 13.96 -0.36 11.63
C ALA A 19 13.61 -1.19 12.88
N GLU A 20 12.86 -0.63 13.83
CA GLU A 20 12.44 -1.30 15.07
C GLU A 20 11.59 -2.55 14.79
N LEU A 21 10.64 -2.43 13.87
CA LEU A 21 9.69 -3.51 13.57
C LEU A 21 10.14 -4.43 12.43
N GLY A 22 11.27 -4.14 11.78
CA GLY A 22 11.79 -4.94 10.67
C GLY A 22 10.90 -4.94 9.44
N ILE A 23 10.14 -3.86 9.22
CA ILE A 23 9.21 -3.73 8.11
C ILE A 23 10.00 -3.46 6.82
N THR A 24 9.62 -4.14 5.74
CA THR A 24 10.15 -3.84 4.41
C THR A 24 9.25 -2.80 3.75
N VAL A 25 9.81 -1.62 3.44
CA VAL A 25 9.08 -0.55 2.74
C VAL A 25 9.63 -0.39 1.33
N LEU A 26 8.74 -0.38 0.34
CA LEU A 26 9.08 -0.17 -1.05
C LEU A 26 8.75 1.25 -1.47
N ASP A 27 9.71 1.94 -2.06
CA ASP A 27 9.49 3.29 -2.56
C ASP A 27 8.64 3.30 -3.83
N LEU A 28 7.58 4.11 -3.82
CA LEU A 28 6.81 4.38 -5.01
C LEU A 28 7.59 5.34 -5.91
N HIS A 29 7.71 4.98 -7.19
CA HIS A 29 8.42 5.81 -8.15
C HIS A 29 7.65 7.11 -8.44
N VAL A 30 8.25 8.26 -8.18
CA VAL A 30 7.72 9.57 -8.60
C VAL A 30 8.23 9.88 -9.99
N VAL A 31 7.31 10.05 -10.93
CA VAL A 31 7.61 10.45 -12.30
C VAL A 31 7.23 11.91 -12.46
N GLU A 32 8.21 12.75 -12.81
CA GLU A 32 7.99 14.15 -13.17
C GLU A 32 7.92 14.27 -14.70
N LYS A 33 6.85 14.87 -15.19
CA LYS A 33 6.69 15.21 -16.62
C LYS A 33 6.56 16.71 -16.74
N THR A 34 7.41 17.32 -17.53
CA THR A 34 7.26 18.72 -17.89
C THR A 34 6.24 18.83 -19.03
N ALA A 35 5.13 19.49 -18.77
CA ALA A 35 4.11 19.76 -19.78
C ALA A 35 4.63 20.82 -20.80
N LYS A 36 3.95 20.93 -21.94
CA LYS A 36 4.34 21.87 -23.01
C LYS A 36 4.28 23.35 -22.60
N ASP A 37 3.53 23.66 -21.56
CA ASP A 37 3.40 25.00 -20.96
C ASP A 37 4.46 25.30 -19.89
N GLY A 38 5.43 24.39 -19.68
CA GLY A 38 6.49 24.52 -18.67
C GLY A 38 6.07 24.11 -17.26
N SER A 39 4.84 23.70 -17.03
CA SER A 39 4.41 23.17 -15.73
C SER A 39 4.98 21.78 -15.50
N VAL A 40 5.34 21.47 -14.23
CA VAL A 40 5.80 20.13 -13.82
C VAL A 40 4.62 19.35 -13.26
N GLU A 41 4.22 18.32 -14.00
CA GLU A 41 3.24 17.35 -13.53
C GLU A 41 3.98 16.22 -12.82
N ARG A 42 3.61 15.98 -11.56
CA ARG A 42 4.10 14.84 -10.77
C ARG A 42 3.06 13.72 -10.78
N SER A 43 3.49 12.54 -11.16
CA SER A 43 2.69 11.32 -11.06
C SER A 43 3.51 10.22 -10.40
N THR A 44 2.84 9.24 -9.79
CA THR A 44 3.51 8.04 -9.29
C THR A 44 3.38 6.93 -10.31
N ALA A 45 4.48 6.27 -10.66
CA ALA A 45 4.44 4.99 -11.35
C ALA A 45 4.26 3.88 -10.30
N GLY A 46 3.35 2.96 -10.56
CA GLY A 46 3.20 1.76 -9.74
C GLY A 46 4.44 0.86 -9.87
N LEU A 47 4.71 0.08 -8.82
CA LEU A 47 5.73 -0.97 -8.85
C LEU A 47 5.34 -2.05 -9.84
N SER A 48 6.30 -2.57 -10.59
CA SER A 48 6.07 -3.65 -11.53
C SER A 48 5.94 -5.01 -10.82
N SER A 49 5.22 -5.96 -11.42
CA SER A 49 5.08 -7.31 -10.87
C SER A 49 6.43 -8.04 -10.75
N LEU A 50 7.38 -7.76 -11.64
CA LEU A 50 8.71 -8.37 -11.60
C LEU A 50 9.55 -7.84 -10.41
N GLU A 51 9.52 -6.53 -10.15
CA GLU A 51 10.18 -5.93 -8.99
C GLU A 51 9.60 -6.48 -7.70
N LEU A 52 8.27 -6.55 -7.61
CA LEU A 52 7.57 -7.09 -6.45
C LEU A 52 7.89 -8.57 -6.24
N ALA A 53 7.85 -9.39 -7.29
CA ALA A 53 8.20 -10.81 -7.21
C ALA A 53 9.63 -11.03 -6.70
N ALA A 54 10.59 -10.20 -7.16
CA ALA A 54 11.97 -10.29 -6.69
C ALA A 54 12.12 -9.91 -5.20
N VAL A 55 11.33 -8.97 -4.70
CA VAL A 55 11.30 -8.62 -3.27
C VAL A 55 10.65 -9.73 -2.46
N TYR A 56 9.47 -10.18 -2.89
CA TYR A 56 8.71 -11.21 -2.18
C TYR A 56 9.50 -12.52 -2.08
N GLY A 57 10.19 -12.94 -3.15
CA GLY A 57 11.03 -14.13 -3.11
C GLY A 57 12.11 -14.06 -2.01
N ARG A 58 12.80 -12.91 -1.87
CA ARG A 58 13.77 -12.71 -0.79
C ARG A 58 13.12 -12.73 0.60
N LEU A 59 11.89 -12.23 0.73
CA LEU A 59 11.16 -12.22 2.00
C LEU A 59 10.65 -13.62 2.37
N VAL A 60 10.18 -14.40 1.39
CA VAL A 60 9.80 -15.80 1.59
C VAL A 60 11.02 -16.62 2.07
N GLU A 61 12.17 -16.48 1.41
CA GLU A 61 13.42 -17.12 1.88
C GLU A 61 13.78 -16.69 3.30
N ARG A 62 13.64 -15.39 3.63
CA ARG A 62 13.96 -14.86 4.97
C ARG A 62 12.98 -15.34 6.03
N SER A 63 11.72 -15.54 5.69
CA SER A 63 10.68 -16.00 6.62
C SER A 63 10.92 -17.43 7.08
N GLN A 64 11.60 -18.25 6.26
CA GLN A 64 11.89 -19.67 6.51
C GLN A 64 10.63 -20.49 6.82
N GLY A 65 9.54 -20.17 6.12
CA GLY A 65 8.26 -20.87 6.23
C GLY A 65 7.21 -20.15 7.10
N ASP A 66 7.56 -19.07 7.79
CA ASP A 66 6.58 -18.29 8.58
C ASP A 66 5.72 -17.36 7.70
N GLY A 67 6.08 -17.18 6.41
CA GLY A 67 5.31 -16.47 5.42
C GLY A 67 5.54 -14.95 5.34
N VAL A 68 4.87 -14.32 4.38
CA VAL A 68 4.99 -12.89 4.08
C VAL A 68 3.62 -12.24 4.04
N LEU A 69 3.43 -11.16 4.78
CA LEU A 69 2.23 -10.32 4.72
C LEU A 69 2.50 -9.09 3.87
N VAL A 70 1.72 -8.93 2.80
CA VAL A 70 1.83 -7.83 1.84
C VAL A 70 0.67 -6.85 2.02
N MET A 71 0.99 -5.56 2.10
CA MET A 71 0.00 -4.49 2.17
C MET A 71 0.47 -3.26 1.40
N HIS A 72 -0.20 -2.95 0.31
CA HIS A 72 0.08 -1.80 -0.54
C HIS A 72 -1.10 -0.82 -0.56
N LEU A 73 -0.84 0.36 -1.14
CA LEU A 73 -1.90 1.35 -1.33
C LEU A 73 -3.07 0.78 -2.14
N PRO A 74 -4.29 1.37 -1.96
CA PRO A 74 -5.53 0.84 -2.55
C PRO A 74 -5.46 0.70 -4.07
N LYS A 75 -6.08 -0.34 -4.60
CA LYS A 75 -6.20 -0.60 -6.05
C LYS A 75 -6.89 0.54 -6.82
N GLU A 76 -7.77 1.29 -6.15
CA GLU A 76 -8.44 2.45 -6.72
C GLU A 76 -7.48 3.62 -6.99
N LEU A 77 -6.35 3.67 -6.27
CA LEU A 77 -5.38 4.76 -6.36
C LEU A 77 -4.15 4.40 -7.19
N SER A 78 -3.82 3.10 -7.31
CA SER A 78 -2.60 2.67 -7.99
C SER A 78 -2.71 1.27 -8.58
N SER A 79 -2.00 1.03 -9.67
CA SER A 79 -1.82 -0.31 -10.24
C SER A 79 -0.89 -1.21 -9.41
N THR A 80 -0.24 -0.70 -8.38
CA THR A 80 0.68 -1.47 -7.52
C THR A 80 0.00 -2.70 -6.92
N TRP A 81 -1.25 -2.57 -6.46
CA TRP A 81 -1.98 -3.72 -5.92
C TRP A 81 -2.19 -4.82 -6.97
N ASN A 82 -2.57 -4.48 -8.21
CA ASN A 82 -2.72 -5.46 -9.29
C ASN A 82 -1.40 -6.12 -9.65
N SER A 83 -0.31 -5.35 -9.66
CA SER A 83 1.05 -5.87 -9.86
C SER A 83 1.46 -6.81 -8.73
N ALA A 84 1.12 -6.47 -7.48
CA ALA A 84 1.37 -7.30 -6.31
C ALA A 84 0.58 -8.60 -6.35
N GLN A 85 -0.70 -8.55 -6.71
CA GLN A 85 -1.54 -9.74 -6.89
C GLN A 85 -0.95 -10.68 -7.96
N THR A 86 -0.45 -10.12 -9.07
CA THR A 86 0.22 -10.90 -10.12
C THR A 86 1.52 -11.52 -9.61
N ALA A 87 2.30 -10.78 -8.81
CA ALA A 87 3.54 -11.28 -8.24
C ALA A 87 3.29 -12.40 -7.22
N VAL A 88 2.29 -12.24 -6.35
CA VAL A 88 1.90 -13.27 -5.36
C VAL A 88 1.51 -14.59 -6.03
N GLY A 89 0.85 -14.55 -7.19
CA GLY A 89 0.48 -15.75 -7.93
C GLY A 89 1.66 -16.63 -8.43
N LEU A 90 2.90 -16.20 -8.20
CA LEU A 90 4.11 -16.99 -8.49
C LEU A 90 4.58 -17.84 -7.31
N PHE A 91 3.96 -17.71 -6.14
CA PHE A 91 4.32 -18.37 -4.89
C PHE A 91 3.21 -19.34 -4.47
N ALA A 92 3.50 -20.22 -3.52
CA ALA A 92 2.48 -21.10 -2.96
C ALA A 92 1.45 -20.31 -2.13
N ASP A 93 0.21 -20.81 -2.05
CA ASP A 93 -0.92 -20.12 -1.44
C ASP A 93 -0.72 -19.79 0.06
N ASP A 94 0.13 -20.55 0.74
CA ASP A 94 0.45 -20.42 2.15
C ASP A 94 1.72 -19.59 2.43
N GLU A 95 2.48 -19.21 1.40
CA GLU A 95 3.71 -18.45 1.57
C GLU A 95 3.46 -16.93 1.69
N ILE A 96 2.46 -16.41 0.97
CA ILE A 96 2.21 -14.96 0.92
C ILE A 96 0.72 -14.65 1.04
N ARG A 97 0.36 -13.78 1.97
CA ARG A 97 -0.96 -13.17 2.02
C ARG A 97 -0.91 -11.70 1.66
N ILE A 98 -1.85 -11.26 0.82
CA ILE A 98 -1.98 -9.86 0.41
C ILE A 98 -3.30 -9.27 0.92
N ILE A 99 -3.23 -8.05 1.47
CA ILE A 99 -4.40 -7.29 1.91
C ILE A 99 -4.74 -6.23 0.86
N ASP A 100 -6.00 -6.21 0.42
CA ASP A 100 -6.57 -5.07 -0.32
C ASP A 100 -6.91 -3.97 0.70
N SER A 101 -5.99 -3.06 0.90
CA SER A 101 -6.16 -1.99 1.90
C SER A 101 -7.09 -0.91 1.37
N PRO A 102 -8.16 -0.53 2.10
CA PRO A 102 -8.99 0.62 1.75
C PRO A 102 -8.39 1.95 2.24
N ALA A 103 -7.19 1.93 2.80
CA ALA A 103 -6.57 3.05 3.49
C ALA A 103 -5.17 3.37 2.95
N ILE A 104 -4.73 4.61 3.15
CA ILE A 104 -3.38 5.11 2.89
C ILE A 104 -2.84 5.83 4.13
N ALA A 105 -1.60 6.26 4.07
CA ALA A 105 -0.92 7.00 5.14
C ALA A 105 -0.98 6.24 6.48
N MET A 106 -1.06 6.92 7.59
CA MET A 106 -0.99 6.32 8.91
C MET A 106 -2.12 5.33 9.24
N ALA A 107 -3.24 5.36 8.53
CA ALA A 107 -4.28 4.33 8.70
C ALA A 107 -3.78 2.96 8.20
N MET A 108 -3.12 2.93 7.03
CA MET A 108 -2.43 1.74 6.54
C MET A 108 -1.19 1.44 7.39
N GLY A 109 -0.40 2.47 7.74
CA GLY A 109 0.77 2.33 8.59
C GLY A 109 0.46 1.68 9.95
N ALA A 110 -0.67 2.03 10.58
CA ALA A 110 -1.10 1.43 11.83
C ALA A 110 -1.41 -0.07 11.69
N ALA A 111 -2.01 -0.49 10.58
CA ALA A 111 -2.25 -1.89 10.28
C ALA A 111 -0.93 -2.66 10.07
N VAL A 112 -0.02 -2.08 9.29
CA VAL A 112 1.34 -2.63 9.04
C VAL A 112 2.11 -2.79 10.35
N MET A 113 2.13 -1.75 11.20
CA MET A 113 2.80 -1.80 12.51
C MET A 113 2.19 -2.86 13.43
N THR A 114 0.86 -3.02 13.41
CA THR A 114 0.18 -4.02 14.24
C THR A 114 0.58 -5.42 13.83
N ALA A 115 0.56 -5.72 12.53
CA ALA A 115 1.01 -7.01 12.01
C ALA A 115 2.48 -7.28 12.35
N ALA A 116 3.37 -6.31 12.13
CA ALA A 116 4.79 -6.46 12.39
C ALA A 116 5.10 -6.69 13.89
N LYS A 117 4.38 -6.02 14.79
CA LYS A 117 4.51 -6.25 16.24
C LYS A 117 4.07 -7.66 16.64
N LEU A 118 2.97 -8.15 16.08
CA LEU A 118 2.52 -9.52 16.34
C LEU A 118 3.48 -10.55 15.77
N ALA A 119 3.99 -10.33 14.57
CA ALA A 119 5.02 -11.18 13.97
C ALA A 119 6.27 -11.29 14.89
N GLN A 120 6.74 -10.17 15.47
CA GLN A 120 7.85 -10.19 16.44
C GLN A 120 7.51 -10.95 17.73
N GLN A 121 6.23 -11.05 18.09
CA GLN A 121 5.75 -11.81 19.24
C GLN A 121 5.53 -13.30 18.93
N GLY A 122 5.79 -13.72 17.69
CA GLY A 122 5.67 -15.10 17.25
C GLY A 122 4.28 -15.50 16.72
N ALA A 123 3.42 -14.51 16.41
CA ALA A 123 2.14 -14.77 15.76
C ALA A 123 2.37 -15.32 14.34
N ASP A 124 1.47 -16.19 13.91
CA ASP A 124 1.49 -16.75 12.55
C ASP A 124 0.94 -15.76 11.49
N LEU A 125 1.03 -16.15 10.22
CA LEU A 125 0.63 -15.32 9.10
C LEU A 125 -0.86 -14.95 9.12
N ASP A 126 -1.73 -15.86 9.55
CA ASP A 126 -3.16 -15.64 9.63
C ASP A 126 -3.51 -14.68 10.76
N GLU A 127 -2.89 -14.84 11.93
CA GLU A 127 -3.04 -13.93 13.06
C GLU A 127 -2.59 -12.51 12.71
N CYS A 128 -1.43 -12.38 12.02
CA CYS A 128 -0.94 -11.08 11.54
C CYS A 128 -1.90 -10.44 10.53
N TYR A 129 -2.43 -11.23 9.60
CA TYR A 129 -3.39 -10.78 8.60
C TYR A 129 -4.69 -10.29 9.25
N ASP A 130 -5.30 -11.09 10.13
CA ASP A 130 -6.56 -10.77 10.78
C ASP A 130 -6.44 -9.51 11.65
N ALA A 131 -5.33 -9.36 12.35
CA ALA A 131 -5.06 -8.17 13.15
C ALA A 131 -4.95 -6.90 12.28
N ALA A 132 -4.24 -6.98 11.14
CA ALA A 132 -4.13 -5.87 10.21
C ALA A 132 -5.50 -5.49 9.62
N VAL A 133 -6.29 -6.47 9.16
CA VAL A 133 -7.66 -6.25 8.67
C VAL A 133 -8.54 -5.66 9.77
N GLY A 134 -8.40 -6.12 11.01
CA GLY A 134 -9.09 -5.57 12.16
C GLY A 134 -8.77 -4.09 12.42
N VAL A 135 -7.53 -3.64 12.20
CA VAL A 135 -7.16 -2.21 12.27
C VAL A 135 -7.80 -1.43 11.13
N LEU A 136 -7.68 -1.93 9.88
CA LEU A 136 -8.23 -1.28 8.70
C LEU A 136 -9.75 -1.09 8.78
N SER A 137 -10.48 -2.10 9.29
CA SER A 137 -11.94 -2.06 9.42
C SER A 137 -12.45 -0.99 10.41
N ARG A 138 -11.58 -0.55 11.33
CA ARG A 138 -11.87 0.53 12.30
C ARG A 138 -11.23 1.86 11.93
N SER A 139 -10.57 1.92 10.77
CA SER A 139 -9.88 3.12 10.28
C SER A 139 -10.68 3.82 9.20
N ALA A 140 -10.55 5.13 9.12
CA ALA A 140 -11.04 5.94 8.01
C ALA A 140 -9.95 6.91 7.57
N THR A 141 -9.75 7.00 6.26
CA THR A 141 -8.82 7.98 5.68
C THR A 141 -9.61 9.11 5.03
N TRP A 142 -9.33 10.34 5.43
CA TRP A 142 -9.91 11.54 4.85
C TRP A 142 -8.84 12.30 4.08
N VAL A 143 -9.12 12.62 2.81
CA VAL A 143 -8.19 13.36 1.95
C VAL A 143 -8.80 14.72 1.63
N TYR A 144 -8.09 15.79 2.00
CA TYR A 144 -8.44 17.13 1.56
C TYR A 144 -7.69 17.47 0.27
N LEU A 145 -8.45 17.87 -0.75
CA LEU A 145 -7.89 18.21 -2.05
C LEU A 145 -8.08 19.72 -2.32
N HIS A 146 -7.00 20.40 -2.57
CA HIS A 146 -7.04 21.80 -3.00
C HIS A 146 -7.62 21.96 -4.41
N ARG A 147 -7.41 20.96 -5.28
CA ARG A 147 -7.86 20.92 -6.68
C ARG A 147 -8.28 19.51 -7.06
N ILE A 148 -9.56 19.33 -7.27
CA ILE A 148 -10.16 18.05 -7.71
C ILE A 148 -9.75 17.69 -9.15
N ASP A 149 -9.44 18.70 -9.97
CA ASP A 149 -9.11 18.53 -11.39
C ASP A 149 -7.90 17.62 -11.64
N ASP A 150 -6.91 17.63 -10.75
CA ASP A 150 -5.70 16.84 -10.91
C ASP A 150 -5.98 15.32 -10.71
N LEU A 151 -6.83 14.99 -9.74
CA LEU A 151 -7.30 13.61 -9.53
C LEU A 151 -8.24 13.13 -10.64
N ARG A 152 -9.05 14.02 -11.20
CA ARG A 152 -9.90 13.73 -12.36
C ARG A 152 -9.07 13.48 -13.61
N ARG A 153 -8.06 14.31 -13.89
CA ARG A 153 -7.15 14.15 -15.05
C ARG A 153 -6.33 12.86 -14.97
N SER A 154 -5.96 12.45 -13.77
CA SER A 154 -5.24 11.18 -13.55
C SER A 154 -6.12 9.93 -13.63
N GLY A 155 -7.45 10.08 -13.87
CA GLY A 155 -8.40 8.97 -13.95
C GLY A 155 -8.75 8.31 -12.60
N ARG A 156 -8.27 8.87 -11.48
CA ARG A 156 -8.48 8.34 -10.13
C ARG A 156 -9.82 8.76 -9.50
N LEU A 157 -10.55 9.68 -10.13
CA LEU A 157 -11.91 10.06 -9.75
C LEU A 157 -12.83 9.97 -10.96
N SER A 158 -13.99 9.33 -10.76
CA SER A 158 -15.04 9.31 -11.80
C SER A 158 -15.62 10.71 -12.00
N VAL A 159 -16.06 11.01 -13.21
CA VAL A 159 -16.69 12.31 -13.55
C VAL A 159 -17.92 12.55 -12.67
N THR A 160 -18.70 11.52 -12.38
CA THR A 160 -19.86 11.57 -11.50
C THR A 160 -19.52 11.93 -10.07
N THR A 161 -18.46 11.34 -9.50
CA THR A 161 -18.00 11.65 -8.15
C THR A 161 -17.49 13.08 -8.05
N ALA A 162 -16.76 13.55 -9.07
CA ALA A 162 -16.28 14.94 -9.13
C ALA A 162 -17.44 15.96 -9.23
N MET A 163 -18.47 15.67 -10.01
CA MET A 163 -19.66 16.54 -10.12
C MET A 163 -20.45 16.61 -8.81
N LEU A 164 -20.64 15.48 -8.12
CA LEU A 164 -21.33 15.45 -6.82
C LEU A 164 -20.56 16.23 -5.76
N SER A 165 -19.21 16.12 -5.74
CA SER A 165 -18.38 16.88 -4.80
C SER A 165 -18.46 18.38 -5.02
N LEU A 166 -18.54 18.85 -6.28
CA LEU A 166 -18.69 20.25 -6.61
C LEU A 166 -20.10 20.79 -6.26
N SER A 167 -21.13 19.93 -6.34
CA SER A 167 -22.50 20.27 -5.98
C SER A 167 -22.70 20.48 -4.47
N LEU A 168 -21.94 19.78 -3.63
CA LEU A 168 -22.03 19.87 -2.17
C LEU A 168 -21.30 21.10 -1.58
N ILE A 169 -20.47 21.80 -2.35
CA ILE A 169 -19.77 23.02 -1.94
C ILE A 169 -20.64 24.29 -2.10
N HIS A 170 -21.79 24.18 -2.72
CA HIS A 170 -22.70 25.30 -2.98
C HIS A 170 -23.98 25.32 -2.09
N ILE A 171 -23.99 24.62 -0.96
CA ILE A 171 -25.07 24.70 0.03
C ILE A 171 -24.62 25.51 1.24
#